data_cd2c6f05825c41d663aaf6c5fc820820
#
_entry.id   cd2c6f05825c41d663aaf6c5fc820820
#
_cell.length_a   1.000
_cell.length_b   1.000
_cell.length_c   1.000
_cell.angle_alpha   90.00
_cell.angle_beta   90.00
_cell.angle_gamma   90.00
#
_symmetry.space_group_name_H-M   'P 1'
#
loop_
_entity.id
_entity.type
_entity.pdbx_description
1 polymer ?
#
loop_
_entity_poly.entity_id
_entity_poly.type
_entity_poly.pdbx_seq_one_letter_code
_entity_poly.pdbx_strand_id
1 'polypeptide(L)'
;MDFVEANDVMLAYEVFEARAPRRAPPLILMRGLSTQMIQWHPSLIDSFTAQGMDVVIFDNRDVGRSTKLDAAGIPDFSALEAAASVGTMFPVPYTLDDMARDVVGLMDGLDIPKANFFGISMGGMVAQELAMW
;
A
#
# COMPACT_ATOMS: atom_id res chain seq x y z
N MET A 1 -6.70 10.58 -10.61
CA MET A 1 -5.52 9.79 -10.19
C MET A 1 -4.28 10.66 -10.27
N ASP A 2 -3.54 10.68 -9.22
CA ASP A 2 -2.30 11.45 -9.09
C ASP A 2 -1.13 10.53 -8.77
N PHE A 3 0.08 11.10 -8.69
CA PHE A 3 1.29 10.38 -8.39
C PHE A 3 2.08 11.10 -7.30
N VAL A 4 2.72 10.34 -6.44
CA VAL A 4 3.60 10.85 -5.39
C VAL A 4 4.86 10.02 -5.31
N GLU A 5 6.00 10.70 -5.15
CA GLU A 5 7.26 10.02 -4.89
C GLU A 5 7.31 9.60 -3.42
N ALA A 6 7.59 8.33 -3.17
CA ALA A 6 7.63 7.74 -1.84
C ALA A 6 8.66 6.63 -1.79
N ASN A 7 9.65 6.73 -0.91
CA ASN A 7 10.63 5.65 -0.69
C ASN A 7 11.28 5.13 -2.00
N ASP A 8 11.76 6.06 -2.84
CA ASP A 8 12.41 5.80 -4.13
C ASP A 8 11.52 5.14 -5.21
N VAL A 9 10.21 5.14 -5.03
CA VAL A 9 9.25 4.73 -6.04
C VAL A 9 8.19 5.81 -6.24
N MET A 10 7.54 5.79 -7.41
CA MET A 10 6.40 6.63 -7.69
C MET A 10 5.13 5.82 -7.44
N LEU A 11 4.27 6.28 -6.55
CA LEU A 11 2.99 5.64 -6.27
C LEU A 11 1.85 6.38 -6.94
N ALA A 12 0.98 5.63 -7.62
CA ALA A 12 -0.29 6.15 -8.12
C ALA A 12 -1.31 6.10 -6.97
N TYR A 13 -2.08 7.16 -6.79
CA TYR A 13 -3.07 7.25 -5.72
C TYR A 13 -4.29 8.06 -6.11
N GLU A 14 -5.34 7.94 -5.31
CA GLU A 14 -6.52 8.81 -5.36
C GLU A 14 -6.97 9.14 -3.93
N VAL A 15 -7.49 10.36 -3.77
CA VAL A 15 -8.08 10.81 -2.50
C VAL A 15 -9.56 11.08 -2.70
N PHE A 16 -10.38 10.52 -1.81
CA PHE A 16 -11.81 10.77 -1.74
C PHE A 16 -12.10 11.54 -0.46
N GLU A 17 -12.55 12.78 -0.59
CA GLU A 17 -12.85 13.62 0.55
C GLU A 17 -14.08 13.13 1.32
N ALA A 18 -14.06 13.33 2.63
CA ALA A 18 -15.19 13.05 3.50
C ALA A 18 -16.43 13.81 3.03
N ARG A 19 -17.56 13.11 2.97
CA ARG A 19 -18.87 13.69 2.59
C ARG A 19 -19.70 14.10 3.81
N ALA A 20 -19.11 14.00 5.00
CA ALA A 20 -19.68 14.43 6.27
C ALA A 20 -18.58 15.17 7.04
N PRO A 21 -18.89 15.90 8.11
CA PRO A 21 -17.88 16.53 8.94
C PRO A 21 -16.82 15.52 9.37
N ARG A 22 -15.54 15.85 9.21
CA ARG A 22 -14.43 14.96 9.53
C ARG A 22 -14.43 14.59 11.00
N ARG A 23 -14.40 13.29 11.28
CA ARG A 23 -14.50 12.71 12.63
C ARG A 23 -13.24 11.95 13.04
N ALA A 24 -12.38 11.63 12.08
CA ALA A 24 -11.19 10.82 12.27
C ALA A 24 -10.11 11.20 11.25
N PRO A 25 -8.85 10.84 11.51
CA PRO A 25 -7.79 10.94 10.51
C PRO A 25 -8.16 10.18 9.22
N PRO A 26 -7.54 10.52 8.08
CA PRO A 26 -7.76 9.81 6.83
C PRO A 26 -7.60 8.31 6.98
N LEU A 27 -8.34 7.55 6.20
CA LEU A 27 -8.23 6.11 6.10
C LEU A 27 -7.48 5.74 4.83
N ILE A 28 -6.38 5.01 4.96
CA ILE A 28 -5.60 4.50 3.84
C ILE A 28 -5.98 3.03 3.62
N LEU A 29 -6.45 2.71 2.42
CA LEU A 29 -6.82 1.36 2.03
C LEU A 29 -5.66 0.69 1.31
N MET A 30 -5.24 -0.47 1.80
CA MET A 30 -4.09 -1.22 1.28
C MET A 30 -4.53 -2.55 0.68
N ARG A 31 -4.25 -2.72 -0.61
CA ARG A 31 -4.59 -3.94 -1.37
C ARG A 31 -3.62 -5.08 -1.07
N GLY A 32 -4.06 -6.28 -1.38
CA GLY A 32 -3.25 -7.48 -1.34
C GLY A 32 -2.34 -7.66 -2.56
N LEU A 33 -1.69 -8.82 -2.62
CA LEU A 33 -0.74 -9.14 -3.69
C LEU A 33 -1.39 -9.07 -5.08
N SER A 34 -0.71 -8.41 -6.00
CA SER A 34 -1.08 -8.31 -7.42
C SER A 34 -2.47 -7.70 -7.69
N THR A 35 -3.01 -6.96 -6.74
CA THR A 35 -4.30 -6.30 -6.92
C THR A 35 -4.14 -4.78 -6.96
N GLN A 36 -4.98 -4.11 -7.77
CA GLN A 36 -4.90 -2.68 -8.03
C GLN A 36 -5.94 -1.90 -7.23
N MET A 37 -5.65 -0.61 -6.99
CA MET A 37 -6.57 0.29 -6.27
C MET A 37 -7.94 0.40 -6.93
N ILE A 38 -8.04 0.25 -8.26
CA ILE A 38 -9.30 0.29 -8.98
C ILE A 38 -10.25 -0.86 -8.63
N GLN A 39 -9.75 -1.88 -7.94
CA GLN A 39 -10.53 -3.03 -7.50
C GLN A 39 -11.24 -2.81 -6.15
N TRP A 40 -11.00 -1.68 -5.47
CA TRP A 40 -11.81 -1.31 -4.33
C TRP A 40 -13.23 -1.01 -4.78
N HIS A 41 -14.21 -1.65 -4.14
CA HIS A 41 -15.61 -1.40 -4.52
C HIS A 41 -16.02 0.02 -4.10
N PRO A 42 -16.62 0.81 -5.02
CA PRO A 42 -17.01 2.18 -4.71
C PRO A 42 -17.88 2.33 -3.46
N SER A 43 -18.77 1.37 -3.19
CA SER A 43 -19.64 1.43 -2.01
C SER A 43 -18.87 1.34 -0.69
N LEU A 44 -17.71 0.67 -0.68
CA LEU A 44 -16.85 0.63 0.51
C LEU A 44 -16.25 2.02 0.78
N ILE A 45 -15.71 2.65 -0.26
CA ILE A 45 -15.16 4.01 -0.17
C ILE A 45 -16.27 4.99 0.27
N ASP A 46 -17.45 4.89 -0.35
CA ASP A 46 -18.60 5.73 -0.01
C ASP A 46 -19.03 5.57 1.44
N SER A 47 -18.99 4.35 1.97
CA SER A 47 -19.33 4.09 3.36
C SER A 47 -18.43 4.84 4.34
N PHE A 48 -17.13 4.86 4.07
CA PHE A 48 -16.16 5.56 4.93
C PHE A 48 -16.24 7.08 4.78
N THR A 49 -16.36 7.58 3.57
CA THR A 49 -16.49 9.04 3.34
C THR A 49 -17.79 9.58 3.94
N ALA A 50 -18.88 8.83 3.88
CA ALA A 50 -20.14 9.19 4.51
C ALA A 50 -20.05 9.26 6.04
N GLN A 51 -19.08 8.58 6.65
CA GLN A 51 -18.83 8.61 8.08
C GLN A 51 -17.82 9.67 8.52
N GLY A 52 -17.38 10.53 7.62
CA GLY A 52 -16.49 11.65 7.94
C GLY A 52 -15.00 11.31 7.91
N MET A 53 -14.60 10.34 7.10
CA MET A 53 -13.20 10.03 6.85
C MET A 53 -12.84 10.32 5.40
N ASP A 54 -11.74 11.03 5.18
CA ASP A 54 -11.11 11.04 3.87
C ASP A 54 -10.55 9.64 3.61
N VAL A 55 -10.65 9.17 2.37
CA VAL A 55 -10.14 7.85 1.99
C VAL A 55 -9.05 8.02 0.94
N VAL A 56 -7.91 7.39 1.19
CA VAL A 56 -6.79 7.33 0.24
C VAL A 56 -6.66 5.90 -0.24
N ILE A 57 -6.66 5.72 -1.56
CA ILE A 57 -6.34 4.44 -2.20
C ILE A 57 -5.09 4.63 -3.04
N PHE A 58 -4.30 3.58 -3.21
CA PHE A 58 -3.08 3.62 -3.99
C PHE A 58 -2.74 2.25 -4.56
N ASP A 59 -1.94 2.23 -5.62
CA ASP A 59 -1.31 1.02 -6.12
C ASP A 59 0.00 0.79 -5.38
N ASN A 60 0.19 -0.41 -4.84
CA ASN A 60 1.47 -0.81 -4.28
C ASN A 60 2.58 -0.73 -5.34
N ARG A 61 3.84 -0.66 -4.90
CA ARG A 61 4.98 -0.81 -5.82
C ARG A 61 4.81 -2.06 -6.67
N ASP A 62 5.26 -2.00 -7.91
CA ASP A 62 5.18 -3.08 -8.87
C ASP A 62 3.75 -3.47 -9.32
N VAL A 63 2.76 -2.66 -8.96
CA VAL A 63 1.34 -2.91 -9.26
C VAL A 63 0.72 -1.70 -9.97
N GLY A 64 -0.21 -1.97 -10.88
CA GLY A 64 -1.04 -0.96 -11.52
C GLY A 64 -0.21 0.13 -12.20
N ARG A 65 -0.39 1.37 -11.78
CA ARG A 65 0.30 2.54 -12.34
C ARG A 65 1.46 3.04 -11.49
N SER A 66 1.75 2.39 -10.38
CA SER A 66 2.94 2.67 -9.58
C SER A 66 4.19 2.15 -10.28
N THR A 67 5.37 2.54 -9.80
CA THR A 67 6.66 2.11 -10.35
C THR A 67 6.73 0.60 -10.48
N LYS A 68 7.12 0.13 -11.65
CA LYS A 68 7.32 -1.30 -11.95
C LYS A 68 8.76 -1.70 -11.66
N LEU A 69 8.92 -2.93 -11.18
CA LEU A 69 10.22 -3.52 -10.90
C LEU A 69 10.62 -4.56 -11.95
N ASP A 70 10.27 -4.29 -13.21
CA ASP A 70 10.54 -5.21 -14.34
C ASP A 70 12.03 -5.54 -14.47
N ALA A 71 12.91 -4.61 -14.13
CA ALA A 71 14.37 -4.82 -14.15
C ALA A 71 14.82 -5.89 -13.14
N ALA A 72 14.06 -6.16 -12.10
CA ALA A 72 14.36 -7.22 -11.14
C ALA A 72 14.07 -8.63 -11.70
N GLY A 73 13.35 -8.73 -12.82
CA GLY A 73 13.03 -9.98 -13.48
C GLY A 73 11.91 -10.76 -12.80
N ILE A 74 11.68 -11.97 -13.28
CA ILE A 74 10.69 -12.89 -12.73
C ILE A 74 11.30 -13.64 -11.56
N PRO A 75 10.62 -13.73 -10.39
CA PRO A 75 11.15 -14.48 -9.25
C PRO A 75 11.36 -15.95 -9.57
N ASP A 76 12.51 -16.50 -9.15
CA ASP A 76 12.77 -17.93 -9.17
C ASP A 76 12.19 -18.56 -7.89
N PHE A 77 10.95 -19.00 -7.96
CA PHE A 77 10.26 -19.59 -6.83
C PHE A 77 10.90 -20.89 -6.34
N SER A 78 11.50 -21.68 -7.24
CA SER A 78 12.19 -22.91 -6.86
C SER A 78 13.43 -22.62 -6.02
N ALA A 79 14.23 -21.63 -6.40
CA ALA A 79 15.39 -21.20 -5.64
C ALA A 79 14.99 -20.57 -4.30
N LEU A 80 13.90 -19.80 -4.27
CA LEU A 80 13.37 -19.22 -3.04
C LEU A 80 12.91 -20.31 -2.07
N GLU A 81 12.17 -21.31 -2.55
CA GLU A 81 11.70 -22.43 -1.75
C GLU A 81 12.87 -23.26 -1.20
N ALA A 82 13.87 -23.53 -2.01
CA ALA A 82 15.08 -24.24 -1.59
C ALA A 82 15.83 -23.47 -0.50
N ALA A 83 16.00 -22.17 -0.64
CA ALA A 83 16.63 -21.32 0.36
C ALA A 83 15.84 -21.31 1.67
N ALA A 84 14.53 -21.19 1.60
CA ALA A 84 13.64 -21.20 2.77
C ALA A 84 13.70 -22.53 3.53
N SER A 85 13.78 -23.66 2.81
CA SER A 85 13.82 -25.00 3.42
C SER A 85 15.08 -25.26 4.25
N VAL A 86 16.18 -24.55 3.96
CA VAL A 86 17.44 -24.66 4.71
C VAL A 86 17.73 -23.43 5.59
N GLY A 87 16.77 -22.52 5.70
CA GLY A 87 16.90 -21.32 6.52
C GLY A 87 17.89 -20.28 5.99
N THR A 88 18.19 -20.33 4.71
CA THR A 88 19.10 -19.37 4.06
C THR A 88 18.32 -18.15 3.54
N MET A 89 18.92 -16.95 3.67
CA MET A 89 18.36 -15.73 3.09
C MET A 89 18.39 -15.80 1.57
N PHE A 90 17.29 -15.42 0.94
CA PHE A 90 17.20 -15.29 -0.52
C PHE A 90 17.08 -13.81 -0.88
N PRO A 91 17.88 -13.32 -1.85
CA PRO A 91 17.78 -11.93 -2.28
C PRO A 91 16.40 -11.64 -2.88
N VAL A 92 15.74 -10.61 -2.37
CA VAL A 92 14.44 -10.13 -2.87
C VAL A 92 14.53 -8.66 -3.25
N PRO A 93 13.78 -8.19 -4.27
CA PRO A 93 13.83 -6.79 -4.69
C PRO A 93 13.25 -5.83 -3.67
N TYR A 94 12.35 -6.29 -2.80
CA TYR A 94 11.79 -5.51 -1.70
C TYR A 94 11.14 -6.43 -0.65
N THR A 95 10.83 -5.84 0.48
CA THR A 95 10.24 -6.53 1.65
C THR A 95 8.93 -5.86 2.06
N LEU A 96 8.23 -6.46 3.03
CA LEU A 96 7.05 -5.82 3.64
C LEU A 96 7.44 -4.51 4.36
N ASP A 97 8.64 -4.44 4.95
CA ASP A 97 9.16 -3.21 5.55
C ASP A 97 9.30 -2.10 4.50
N ASP A 98 9.80 -2.42 3.31
CA ASP A 98 9.86 -1.47 2.20
C ASP A 98 8.47 -0.97 1.81
N MET A 99 7.48 -1.87 1.76
CA MET A 99 6.10 -1.49 1.44
C MET A 99 5.49 -0.61 2.54
N ALA A 100 5.80 -0.88 3.80
CA ALA A 100 5.38 -0.02 4.91
C ALA A 100 6.02 1.37 4.81
N ARG A 101 7.30 1.46 4.43
CA ARG A 101 7.98 2.72 4.16
C ARG A 101 7.37 3.49 2.99
N ASP A 102 6.89 2.78 1.98
CA ASP A 102 6.13 3.40 0.87
C ASP A 102 4.89 4.12 1.39
N VAL A 103 4.16 3.49 2.31
CA VAL A 103 2.96 4.09 2.91
C VAL A 103 3.32 5.33 3.73
N VAL A 104 4.40 5.29 4.49
CA VAL A 104 4.90 6.49 5.21
C VAL A 104 5.25 7.60 4.22
N GLY A 105 5.95 7.27 3.12
CA GLY A 105 6.27 8.24 2.07
C GLY A 105 5.03 8.80 1.38
N LEU A 106 3.99 7.98 1.16
CA LEU A 106 2.70 8.43 0.67
C LEU A 106 2.07 9.45 1.64
N MET A 107 2.07 9.14 2.92
CA MET A 107 1.55 10.05 3.96
C MET A 107 2.32 11.37 3.98
N ASP A 108 3.65 11.31 3.94
CA ASP A 108 4.50 12.49 3.92
C ASP A 108 4.22 13.35 2.69
N GLY A 109 4.11 12.73 1.53
CA GLY A 109 3.83 13.42 0.27
C GLY A 109 2.44 14.06 0.21
N LEU A 110 1.49 13.56 1.00
CA LEU A 110 0.12 14.08 1.09
C LEU A 110 -0.11 14.96 2.34
N ASP A 111 0.94 15.26 3.10
CA ASP A 111 0.85 16.03 4.36
C ASP A 111 -0.14 15.39 5.37
N ILE A 112 -0.13 14.07 5.46
CA ILE A 112 -0.96 13.31 6.39
C ILE A 112 -0.12 12.89 7.60
N PRO A 113 -0.21 13.60 8.74
CA PRO A 113 0.63 13.29 9.91
C PRO A 113 0.15 12.07 10.69
N LYS A 114 -1.10 11.66 10.47
CA LYS A 114 -1.73 10.55 11.20
C LYS A 114 -2.83 9.94 10.33
N ALA A 115 -2.90 8.63 10.25
CA ALA A 115 -3.88 7.92 9.45
C ALA A 115 -4.40 6.66 10.16
N ASN A 116 -5.58 6.23 9.73
CA ASN A 116 -6.08 4.90 9.99
C ASN A 116 -5.73 4.01 8.79
N PHE A 117 -5.60 2.72 9.01
CA PHE A 117 -5.25 1.76 7.96
C PHE A 117 -6.28 0.64 7.89
N PHE A 118 -6.65 0.29 6.66
CA PHE A 118 -7.48 -0.86 6.35
C PHE A 118 -6.77 -1.68 5.28
N GLY A 119 -6.35 -2.89 5.64
CA GLY A 119 -5.59 -3.74 4.73
C GLY A 119 -6.25 -5.09 4.53
N ILE A 120 -6.20 -5.59 3.29
CA ILE A 120 -6.68 -6.92 2.93
C ILE A 120 -5.48 -7.78 2.55
N SER A 121 -5.41 -9.02 3.09
CA SER A 121 -4.36 -9.99 2.79
C SER A 121 -2.96 -9.39 3.05
N MET A 122 -2.09 -9.33 2.06
CA MET A 122 -0.76 -8.70 2.19
C MET A 122 -0.87 -7.24 2.67
N GLY A 123 -1.91 -6.50 2.25
CA GLY A 123 -2.16 -5.15 2.75
C GLY A 123 -2.37 -5.12 4.26
N GLY A 124 -3.00 -6.14 4.83
CA GLY A 124 -3.13 -6.30 6.27
C GLY A 124 -1.79 -6.58 6.95
N MET A 125 -0.88 -7.30 6.30
CA MET A 125 0.48 -7.53 6.80
C MET A 125 1.28 -6.23 6.84
N VAL A 126 1.16 -5.40 5.80
CA VAL A 126 1.79 -4.08 5.77
C VAL A 126 1.24 -3.18 6.87
N ALA A 127 -0.07 -3.24 7.14
CA ALA A 127 -0.69 -2.51 8.24
C ALA A 127 -0.11 -2.90 9.60
N GLN A 128 0.16 -4.20 9.80
CA GLN A 128 0.79 -4.68 11.02
C GLN A 128 2.23 -4.18 11.18
N GLU A 129 3.00 -4.15 10.07
CA GLU A 129 4.34 -3.54 10.08
C GLU A 129 4.27 -2.07 10.51
N LEU A 130 3.36 -1.30 9.92
CA LEU A 130 3.15 0.12 10.27
C LEU A 130 2.79 0.31 11.74
N ALA A 131 1.98 -0.59 12.31
CA ALA A 131 1.54 -0.50 13.71
C ALA A 131 2.66 -0.75 14.72
N MET A 132 3.75 -1.36 14.29
CA MET A 132 4.93 -1.64 15.14
C MET A 132 5.96 -0.49 15.16
N TRP A 133 5.74 0.54 14.41
CA TRP A 133 6.70 1.66 14.27
C TRP A 133 6.41 2.86 15.20
#